data_8b92d1016a4688fa373a3dd0920b17fe
#
_entry.id   8b92d1016a4688fa373a3dd0920b17fe
#
_cell.length_a   1.000
_cell.length_b   1.000
_cell.length_c   1.000
_cell.angle_alpha   90.00
_cell.angle_beta   90.00
_cell.angle_gamma   90.00
#
_symmetry.space_group_name_H-M   'P 1'
#
loop_
_entity.id
_entity.type
_entity.pdbx_description
1 polymer ?
#
loop_
_entity_poly.entity_id
_entity_poly.type
_entity_poly.pdbx_seq_one_letter_code
_entity_poly.pdbx_strand_id
1 'polypeptide(L)'
;VPTRTLLTSASLADAALLTHTEQGREWPLLVWAPGPGVRMVSSAVLGGGIGEREWVINAQVPPGYDRLDPVAHLSDLAAGAGLTGAGVGLMTAASVAGRRHAEDGGVRAVVTAGIGVRGWAAAPGVGGVTIPHPGTINIIVSLPVPLTDAALVNAVATATEAKVQALVELGADASGTPTDAVCVAAPTPTGPGAGAGTGTGAGTEPQPFAGPRSLWGARLARAVHGATRAACAGLVTP
;
A
#
# COMPACT_ATOMS: atom_id res chain seq x y z
N VAL A 1 16.59 -27.71 12.61
CA VAL A 1 16.26 -26.45 11.93
C VAL A 1 14.78 -26.23 12.15
N PRO A 2 14.34 -25.14 12.81
CA PRO A 2 12.92 -24.88 12.98
C PRO A 2 12.28 -24.69 11.60
N THR A 3 11.22 -25.42 11.32
CA THR A 3 10.41 -25.26 10.11
C THR A 3 9.79 -23.88 10.17
N ARG A 4 10.31 -22.97 9.33
CA ARG A 4 9.80 -21.60 9.23
C ARG A 4 8.43 -21.69 8.56
N THR A 5 7.37 -21.46 9.33
CA THR A 5 6.00 -21.40 8.79
C THR A 5 5.98 -20.26 7.76
N LEU A 6 5.65 -20.57 6.51
CA LEU A 6 5.43 -19.57 5.48
C LEU A 6 4.28 -18.66 5.93
N LEU A 7 4.55 -17.36 6.00
CA LEU A 7 3.51 -16.37 6.25
C LEU A 7 2.65 -16.30 4.99
N THR A 8 1.48 -16.88 5.03
CA THR A 8 0.46 -16.73 3.98
C THR A 8 -0.77 -16.10 4.61
N SER A 9 -1.22 -14.99 4.06
CA SER A 9 -2.46 -14.36 4.48
C SER A 9 -3.27 -13.96 3.26
N ALA A 10 -4.34 -14.69 2.99
CA ALA A 10 -5.19 -14.45 1.82
C ALA A 10 -5.88 -13.08 1.89
N SER A 11 -6.18 -12.59 3.08
CA SER A 11 -6.84 -11.30 3.29
C SER A 11 -5.82 -10.23 3.72
N LEU A 12 -5.96 -9.02 3.18
CA LEU A 12 -5.20 -7.86 3.64
C LEU A 12 -5.50 -7.51 5.11
N ALA A 13 -6.68 -7.86 5.61
CA ALA A 13 -7.04 -7.66 7.01
C ALA A 13 -6.18 -8.51 7.97
N ASP A 14 -5.67 -9.64 7.49
CA ASP A 14 -4.85 -10.59 8.26
C ASP A 14 -3.33 -10.33 8.09
N ALA A 15 -2.97 -9.16 7.53
CA ALA A 15 -1.57 -8.78 7.38
C ALA A 15 -0.86 -8.78 8.73
N ALA A 16 0.25 -9.52 8.81
CA ALA A 16 1.03 -9.69 10.04
C ALA A 16 1.83 -8.43 10.37
N LEU A 17 1.99 -8.15 11.66
CA LEU A 17 2.93 -7.14 12.14
C LEU A 17 4.12 -7.86 12.78
N LEU A 18 5.25 -7.80 12.10
CA LEU A 18 6.54 -8.30 12.55
C LEU A 18 7.42 -7.15 13.03
N THR A 19 8.65 -7.47 13.43
CA THR A 19 9.70 -6.49 13.71
C THR A 19 10.95 -6.79 12.89
N HIS A 20 11.73 -5.75 12.63
CA HIS A 20 13.08 -5.83 12.10
C HIS A 20 14.00 -4.90 12.87
N THR A 21 15.30 -5.15 12.82
CA THR A 21 16.30 -4.32 13.52
C THR A 21 16.96 -3.35 12.55
N GLU A 22 16.92 -2.06 12.90
CA GLU A 22 17.65 -1.01 12.21
C GLU A 22 18.28 -0.06 13.24
N GLN A 23 19.56 0.27 13.06
CA GLN A 23 20.32 1.12 13.99
C GLN A 23 20.25 0.63 15.47
N GLY A 24 20.29 -0.69 15.67
CA GLY A 24 20.25 -1.32 17.00
C GLY A 24 18.89 -1.25 17.73
N ARG A 25 17.81 -0.89 17.03
CA ARG A 25 16.44 -0.83 17.55
C ARG A 25 15.51 -1.69 16.73
N GLU A 26 14.44 -2.17 17.37
CA GLU A 26 13.36 -2.87 16.70
C GLU A 26 12.33 -1.90 16.12
N TRP A 27 11.94 -2.15 14.88
CA TRP A 27 10.96 -1.36 14.13
C TRP A 27 9.87 -2.27 13.57
N PRO A 28 8.61 -1.82 13.52
CA PRO A 28 7.52 -2.58 12.95
C PRO A 28 7.70 -2.81 11.44
N LEU A 29 7.34 -4.02 11.01
CA LEU A 29 7.27 -4.45 9.62
C LEU A 29 5.89 -5.04 9.36
N LEU A 30 5.05 -4.37 8.60
CA LEU A 30 3.79 -4.94 8.11
C LEU A 30 4.11 -5.90 6.96
N VAL A 31 3.55 -7.11 7.01
CA VAL A 31 3.70 -8.13 5.97
C VAL A 31 2.33 -8.64 5.56
N TRP A 32 2.01 -8.52 4.29
CA TRP A 32 0.88 -9.19 3.66
C TRP A 32 1.39 -10.08 2.54
N ALA A 33 1.10 -11.37 2.62
CA ALA A 33 1.57 -12.38 1.66
C ALA A 33 0.38 -13.18 1.10
N PRO A 34 -0.36 -12.64 0.12
CA PRO A 34 -1.47 -13.34 -0.51
C PRO A 34 -1.02 -14.57 -1.31
N GLY A 35 0.26 -14.67 -1.64
CA GLY A 35 0.80 -15.74 -2.48
C GLY A 35 0.62 -15.48 -3.97
N PRO A 36 0.80 -16.52 -4.81
CA PRO A 36 0.68 -16.40 -6.26
C PRO A 36 -0.76 -16.12 -6.71
N GLY A 37 -0.90 -15.65 -7.95
CA GLY A 37 -2.22 -15.34 -8.54
C GLY A 37 -2.74 -13.95 -8.18
N VAL A 38 -1.87 -13.03 -7.79
CA VAL A 38 -2.21 -11.64 -7.53
C VAL A 38 -1.41 -10.71 -8.44
N ARG A 39 -2.11 -9.87 -9.18
CA ARG A 39 -1.54 -8.81 -10.00
C ARG A 39 -1.62 -7.49 -9.25
N MET A 40 -0.50 -6.79 -9.20
CA MET A 40 -0.40 -5.53 -8.46
C MET A 40 0.10 -4.40 -9.35
N VAL A 41 -0.33 -3.17 -9.02
CA VAL A 41 0.28 -1.93 -9.48
C VAL A 41 0.76 -1.14 -8.27
N SER A 42 2.00 -0.62 -8.33
CA SER A 42 2.54 0.15 -7.21
C SER A 42 3.48 1.26 -7.66
N SER A 43 3.52 2.34 -6.88
CA SER A 43 4.53 3.39 -6.95
C SER A 43 5.68 3.17 -5.95
N ALA A 44 5.75 2.03 -5.28
CA ALA A 44 6.80 1.70 -4.31
C ALA A 44 8.17 1.58 -4.98
N VAL A 45 9.22 1.85 -4.19
CA VAL A 45 10.62 1.79 -4.65
C VAL A 45 11.05 0.35 -5.00
N LEU A 46 10.57 -0.65 -4.27
CA LEU A 46 10.77 -2.06 -4.59
C LEU A 46 9.49 -2.63 -5.21
N GLY A 47 9.60 -3.25 -6.38
CA GLY A 47 8.48 -3.91 -7.06
C GLY A 47 7.44 -2.96 -7.64
N GLY A 48 7.80 -1.70 -7.88
CA GLY A 48 6.94 -0.72 -8.56
C GLY A 48 6.55 -1.12 -9.98
N GLY A 49 5.57 -0.39 -10.54
CA GLY A 49 4.95 -0.72 -11.82
C GLY A 49 3.88 -1.80 -11.70
N ILE A 50 3.48 -2.39 -12.85
CA ILE A 50 2.47 -3.46 -12.91
C ILE A 50 3.17 -4.81 -13.02
N GLY A 51 2.68 -5.82 -12.28
CA GLY A 51 3.18 -7.19 -12.39
C GLY A 51 2.52 -8.12 -11.39
N GLU A 52 2.79 -9.42 -11.54
CA GLU A 52 2.43 -10.40 -10.54
C GLU A 52 3.35 -10.27 -9.32
N ARG A 53 2.77 -10.29 -8.13
CA ARG A 53 3.47 -10.15 -6.86
C ARG A 53 2.82 -11.07 -5.82
N GLU A 54 3.65 -11.65 -4.99
CA GLU A 54 3.23 -12.64 -3.99
C GLU A 54 3.15 -12.05 -2.59
N TRP A 55 3.75 -10.88 -2.38
CA TRP A 55 3.77 -10.22 -1.07
C TRP A 55 3.90 -8.69 -1.18
N VAL A 56 3.48 -8.03 -0.12
CA VAL A 56 3.69 -6.60 0.13
C VAL A 56 4.25 -6.45 1.54
N ILE A 57 5.33 -5.67 1.67
CA ILE A 57 5.81 -5.20 2.98
C ILE A 57 5.69 -3.69 3.08
N ASN A 58 5.48 -3.20 4.30
CA ASN A 58 5.60 -1.78 4.65
C ASN A 58 6.51 -1.68 5.86
N ALA A 59 7.75 -1.27 5.64
CA ALA A 59 8.79 -1.21 6.66
C ALA A 59 8.82 0.15 7.33
N GLN A 60 8.70 0.16 8.66
CA GLN A 60 9.01 1.36 9.43
C GLN A 60 10.53 1.50 9.56
N VAL A 61 11.03 2.69 9.25
CA VAL A 61 12.46 3.05 9.40
C VAL A 61 12.61 4.20 10.37
N PRO A 62 13.80 4.39 10.96
CA PRO A 62 14.05 5.52 11.87
C PRO A 62 13.80 6.86 11.15
N PRO A 63 13.36 7.89 11.89
CA PRO A 63 13.45 9.27 11.42
C PRO A 63 14.90 9.59 11.06
N GLY A 64 15.11 10.17 9.88
CA GLY A 64 16.47 10.45 9.40
C GLY A 64 17.15 9.26 8.70
N TYR A 65 16.37 8.26 8.28
CA TYR A 65 16.86 7.17 7.42
C TYR A 65 17.61 7.73 6.20
N ASP A 66 18.88 7.34 6.03
CA ASP A 66 19.83 7.92 5.08
C ASP A 66 20.51 6.90 4.16
N ARG A 67 20.08 5.63 4.20
CA ARG A 67 20.63 4.59 3.31
C ARG A 67 20.35 4.93 1.84
N LEU A 68 21.36 4.74 1.01
CA LEU A 68 21.28 4.98 -0.44
C LEU A 68 20.85 3.75 -1.24
N ASP A 69 20.58 2.63 -0.57
CA ASP A 69 20.24 1.33 -1.15
C ASP A 69 18.85 0.81 -0.68
N PRO A 70 17.77 1.62 -0.73
CA PRO A 70 16.46 1.23 -0.17
C PRO A 70 15.88 -0.03 -0.81
N VAL A 71 16.17 -0.30 -2.07
CA VAL A 71 15.73 -1.52 -2.77
C VAL A 71 16.38 -2.76 -2.16
N ALA A 72 17.69 -2.73 -1.97
CA ALA A 72 18.43 -3.84 -1.36
C ALA A 72 17.96 -4.05 0.08
N HIS A 73 17.83 -2.98 0.86
CA HIS A 73 17.35 -3.05 2.24
C HIS A 73 15.96 -3.69 2.35
N LEU A 74 14.99 -3.26 1.53
CA LEU A 74 13.64 -3.86 1.53
C LEU A 74 13.66 -5.32 1.09
N SER A 75 14.54 -5.69 0.15
CA SER A 75 14.72 -7.08 -0.27
C SER A 75 15.28 -7.95 0.87
N ASP A 76 16.24 -7.44 1.63
CA ASP A 76 16.80 -8.12 2.80
C ASP A 76 15.74 -8.29 3.90
N LEU A 77 14.91 -7.28 4.16
CA LEU A 77 13.80 -7.36 5.12
C LEU A 77 12.77 -8.41 4.69
N ALA A 78 12.43 -8.46 3.40
CA ALA A 78 11.51 -9.46 2.87
C ALA A 78 12.10 -10.88 3.03
N ALA A 79 13.36 -11.08 2.65
CA ALA A 79 14.07 -12.34 2.84
C ALA A 79 14.16 -12.71 4.33
N GLY A 80 14.46 -11.75 5.19
CA GLY A 80 14.45 -11.88 6.65
C GLY A 80 13.11 -12.34 7.21
N ALA A 81 12.00 -11.87 6.66
CA ALA A 81 10.65 -12.33 6.99
C ALA A 81 10.27 -13.69 6.36
N GLY A 82 11.13 -14.31 5.55
CA GLY A 82 10.90 -15.59 4.89
C GLY A 82 10.07 -15.49 3.62
N LEU A 83 9.93 -14.31 3.07
CA LEU A 83 9.22 -14.09 1.82
C LEU A 83 10.11 -14.48 0.63
N THR A 84 9.51 -15.07 -0.39
CA THR A 84 10.16 -15.50 -1.63
C THR A 84 9.36 -14.99 -2.82
N GLY A 85 9.93 -15.05 -4.01
CA GLY A 85 9.28 -14.55 -5.22
C GLY A 85 9.26 -13.03 -5.32
N ALA A 86 8.48 -12.52 -6.25
CA ALA A 86 8.36 -11.09 -6.51
C ALA A 86 7.37 -10.43 -5.53
N GLY A 87 7.71 -9.26 -5.01
CA GLY A 87 6.84 -8.52 -4.11
C GLY A 87 6.97 -7.01 -4.22
N VAL A 88 6.24 -6.31 -3.38
CA VAL A 88 6.24 -4.84 -3.26
C VAL A 88 6.79 -4.45 -1.90
N GLY A 89 7.75 -3.53 -1.89
CA GLY A 89 8.31 -2.96 -0.67
C GLY A 89 8.05 -1.47 -0.55
N LEU A 90 7.27 -1.12 0.48
CA LEU A 90 6.99 0.24 0.92
C LEU A 90 7.83 0.56 2.15
N MET A 91 8.18 1.82 2.35
CA MET A 91 8.98 2.29 3.48
C MET A 91 8.39 3.57 4.05
N THR A 92 8.49 3.76 5.36
CA THR A 92 7.98 4.96 6.02
C THR A 92 8.65 5.20 7.36
N ALA A 93 8.82 6.47 7.74
CA ALA A 93 9.15 6.84 9.11
C ALA A 93 7.90 6.98 10.00
N ALA A 94 6.71 6.93 9.43
CA ALA A 94 5.45 6.94 10.17
C ALA A 94 5.23 5.61 10.92
N SER A 95 4.42 5.65 11.98
CA SER A 95 4.12 4.45 12.77
C SER A 95 3.36 3.41 11.95
N VAL A 96 4.01 2.29 11.64
CA VAL A 96 3.39 1.14 10.99
C VAL A 96 2.45 0.40 11.95
N ALA A 97 2.75 0.40 13.24
CA ALA A 97 1.83 -0.12 14.27
C ALA A 97 0.55 0.70 14.35
N GLY A 98 0.63 2.01 14.07
CA GLY A 98 -0.51 2.93 14.03
C GLY A 98 -1.38 2.87 12.77
N ARG A 99 -1.12 1.91 11.86
CA ARG A 99 -1.91 1.72 10.63
C ARG A 99 -3.41 1.67 10.88
N ARG A 100 -4.18 2.09 9.90
CA ARG A 100 -5.65 2.01 9.95
C ARG A 100 -6.18 1.20 8.77
N HIS A 101 -7.32 0.58 8.98
CA HIS A 101 -7.99 -0.28 8.03
C HIS A 101 -9.39 0.27 7.74
N ALA A 102 -9.86 0.10 6.52
CA ALA A 102 -11.26 0.26 6.15
C ALA A 102 -11.63 -0.72 5.05
N GLU A 103 -12.92 -1.02 4.97
CA GLU A 103 -13.48 -1.94 3.97
C GLU A 103 -14.77 -1.36 3.40
N ASP A 104 -14.99 -1.58 2.11
CA ASP A 104 -16.27 -1.32 1.45
C ASP A 104 -16.54 -2.39 0.38
N GLY A 105 -17.58 -3.18 0.60
CA GLY A 105 -18.04 -4.20 -0.35
C GLY A 105 -16.98 -5.19 -0.80
N GLY A 106 -16.10 -5.62 0.10
CA GLY A 106 -15.01 -6.57 -0.14
C GLY A 106 -13.69 -5.92 -0.59
N VAL A 107 -13.67 -4.62 -0.89
CA VAL A 107 -12.41 -3.87 -1.10
C VAL A 107 -11.86 -3.46 0.25
N ARG A 108 -10.59 -3.79 0.51
CA ARG A 108 -9.90 -3.47 1.77
C ARG A 108 -8.75 -2.51 1.54
N ALA A 109 -8.62 -1.54 2.43
CA ALA A 109 -7.50 -0.60 2.43
C ALA A 109 -6.79 -0.61 3.78
N VAL A 110 -5.46 -0.54 3.74
CA VAL A 110 -4.58 -0.32 4.90
C VAL A 110 -3.76 0.92 4.63
N VAL A 111 -3.75 1.86 5.56
CA VAL A 111 -3.03 3.13 5.44
C VAL A 111 -2.16 3.36 6.65
N THR A 112 -0.91 3.75 6.41
CA THR A 112 -0.01 4.36 7.40
C THR A 112 0.22 5.80 7.01
N ALA A 113 0.21 6.73 7.97
CA ALA A 113 0.36 8.15 7.68
C ALA A 113 1.29 8.84 8.67
N GLY A 114 2.15 9.69 8.11
CA GLY A 114 2.95 10.69 8.81
C GLY A 114 2.90 11.96 8.00
N ILE A 115 2.18 12.98 8.49
CA ILE A 115 1.87 14.20 7.73
C ILE A 115 2.56 15.45 8.30
N GLY A 116 3.64 15.26 9.07
CA GLY A 116 4.42 16.36 9.63
C GLY A 116 5.03 17.26 8.56
N VAL A 117 5.37 16.70 7.41
CA VAL A 117 5.73 17.46 6.19
C VAL A 117 4.68 17.11 5.13
N ARG A 118 3.91 18.09 4.75
CA ARG A 118 2.82 17.94 3.77
C ARG A 118 2.75 19.19 2.90
N GLY A 119 2.12 19.07 1.73
CA GLY A 119 1.93 20.20 0.82
C GLY A 119 1.09 19.86 -0.39
N TRP A 120 0.84 20.87 -1.19
CA TRP A 120 0.16 20.73 -2.47
C TRP A 120 1.13 20.24 -3.56
N ALA A 121 0.69 19.32 -4.39
CA ALA A 121 1.52 18.75 -5.47
C ALA A 121 2.04 19.81 -6.44
N ALA A 122 1.29 20.89 -6.65
CA ALA A 122 1.66 21.99 -7.55
C ALA A 122 2.11 23.26 -6.79
N ALA A 123 2.55 23.12 -5.54
CA ALA A 123 3.05 24.27 -4.79
C ALA A 123 4.30 24.87 -5.46
N PRO A 124 4.39 26.20 -5.61
CA PRO A 124 5.55 26.84 -6.22
C PRO A 124 6.80 26.71 -5.33
N GLY A 125 7.98 26.58 -5.93
CA GLY A 125 9.26 26.70 -5.25
C GLY A 125 9.78 25.50 -4.50
N VAL A 126 9.19 24.30 -4.63
CA VAL A 126 9.58 23.10 -3.87
C VAL A 126 10.74 22.30 -4.52
N GLY A 127 11.36 22.78 -5.56
CA GLY A 127 12.53 22.14 -6.17
C GLY A 127 13.78 22.33 -5.31
N GLY A 128 14.33 21.25 -4.73
CA GLY A 128 15.65 21.27 -4.08
C GLY A 128 15.69 21.54 -2.57
N VAL A 129 14.56 21.49 -1.87
CA VAL A 129 14.56 21.57 -0.40
C VAL A 129 14.87 20.19 0.19
N THR A 130 15.98 20.10 0.93
CA THR A 130 16.24 18.95 1.81
C THR A 130 15.20 18.94 2.91
N ILE A 131 14.32 17.94 2.91
CA ILE A 131 13.27 17.79 3.92
C ILE A 131 13.84 16.95 5.06
N PRO A 132 14.08 17.52 6.27
CA PRO A 132 14.76 16.81 7.36
C PRO A 132 13.97 15.58 7.87
N HIS A 133 12.66 15.58 7.73
CA HIS A 133 11.77 14.49 8.16
C HIS A 133 10.62 14.35 7.16
N PRO A 134 10.80 13.59 6.07
CA PRO A 134 9.75 13.43 5.08
C PRO A 134 8.51 12.77 5.72
N GLY A 135 7.37 13.39 5.52
CA GLY A 135 6.09 12.73 5.76
C GLY A 135 5.87 11.64 4.71
N THR A 136 5.09 10.62 5.02
CA THR A 136 4.73 9.56 4.08
C THR A 136 3.34 9.05 4.38
N ILE A 137 2.52 8.91 3.34
CA ILE A 137 1.26 8.17 3.39
C ILE A 137 1.42 6.95 2.48
N ASN A 138 1.49 5.75 3.07
CA ASN A 138 1.51 4.50 2.32
C ASN A 138 0.12 3.88 2.34
N ILE A 139 -0.37 3.52 1.16
CA ILE A 139 -1.71 2.97 0.93
C ILE A 139 -1.56 1.60 0.28
N ILE A 140 -2.11 0.56 0.91
CA ILE A 140 -2.22 -0.80 0.35
C ILE A 140 -3.70 -1.10 0.20
N VAL A 141 -4.11 -1.50 -1.00
CA VAL A 141 -5.51 -1.86 -1.32
C VAL A 141 -5.58 -3.25 -1.90
N SER A 142 -6.56 -4.05 -1.49
CA SER A 142 -6.91 -5.30 -2.12
C SER A 142 -8.35 -5.27 -2.64
N LEU A 143 -8.53 -5.69 -3.91
CA LEU A 143 -9.84 -5.88 -4.53
C LEU A 143 -10.14 -7.38 -4.65
N PRO A 144 -11.43 -7.78 -4.56
CA PRO A 144 -11.83 -9.18 -4.69
C PRO A 144 -12.06 -9.63 -6.15
N VAL A 145 -11.85 -8.75 -7.12
CA VAL A 145 -12.10 -9.01 -8.55
C VAL A 145 -10.86 -8.64 -9.37
N PRO A 146 -10.62 -9.35 -10.49
CA PRO A 146 -9.52 -9.02 -11.38
C PRO A 146 -9.77 -7.67 -12.07
N LEU A 147 -8.69 -6.94 -12.34
CA LEU A 147 -8.70 -5.67 -13.06
C LEU A 147 -7.84 -5.78 -14.33
N THR A 148 -8.23 -5.06 -15.39
CA THR A 148 -7.33 -4.82 -16.52
C THR A 148 -6.16 -3.92 -16.10
N ASP A 149 -5.08 -3.88 -16.88
CA ASP A 149 -3.94 -2.98 -16.59
C ASP A 149 -4.37 -1.51 -16.58
N ALA A 150 -5.26 -1.13 -17.51
CA ALA A 150 -5.82 0.22 -17.54
C ALA A 150 -6.64 0.53 -16.27
N ALA A 151 -7.41 -0.45 -15.78
CA ALA A 151 -8.16 -0.30 -14.54
C ALA A 151 -7.24 -0.27 -13.30
N LEU A 152 -6.13 -1.01 -13.28
CA LEU A 152 -5.11 -0.91 -12.22
C LEU A 152 -4.51 0.49 -12.15
N VAL A 153 -4.11 1.07 -13.29
CA VAL A 153 -3.62 2.46 -13.35
C VAL A 153 -4.69 3.44 -12.86
N ASN A 154 -5.93 3.26 -13.32
CA ASN A 154 -7.04 4.10 -12.89
C ASN A 154 -7.35 3.95 -11.38
N ALA A 155 -7.17 2.75 -10.80
CA ALA A 155 -7.31 2.52 -9.36
C ALA A 155 -6.30 3.32 -8.52
N VAL A 156 -5.05 3.49 -9.00
CA VAL A 156 -4.05 4.35 -8.34
C VAL A 156 -4.51 5.80 -8.33
N ALA A 157 -5.02 6.31 -9.47
CA ALA A 157 -5.58 7.66 -9.53
C ALA A 157 -6.74 7.83 -8.54
N THR A 158 -7.69 6.90 -8.54
CA THR A 158 -8.84 6.90 -7.61
C THR A 158 -8.41 6.86 -6.14
N ALA A 159 -7.41 6.04 -5.80
CA ALA A 159 -6.85 5.98 -4.43
C ALA A 159 -6.22 7.32 -4.04
N THR A 160 -5.51 7.97 -4.97
CA THR A 160 -4.88 9.27 -4.76
C THR A 160 -5.94 10.37 -4.55
N GLU A 161 -6.99 10.41 -5.38
CA GLU A 161 -8.11 11.34 -5.20
C GLU A 161 -8.80 11.15 -3.84
N ALA A 162 -9.07 9.92 -3.45
CA ALA A 162 -9.69 9.60 -2.17
C ALA A 162 -8.82 10.00 -0.97
N LYS A 163 -7.48 9.82 -1.08
CA LYS A 163 -6.51 10.32 -0.09
C LYS A 163 -6.57 11.84 0.03
N VAL A 164 -6.53 12.55 -1.10
CA VAL A 164 -6.61 14.03 -1.12
C VAL A 164 -7.91 14.53 -0.50
N GLN A 165 -9.04 13.93 -0.88
CA GLN A 165 -10.34 14.27 -0.29
C GLN A 165 -10.30 14.10 1.23
N ALA A 166 -9.79 12.99 1.74
CA ALA A 166 -9.69 12.72 3.18
C ALA A 166 -8.85 13.78 3.92
N LEU A 167 -7.70 14.19 3.33
CA LEU A 167 -6.84 15.22 3.90
C LEU A 167 -7.54 16.58 3.96
N VAL A 168 -8.17 17.01 2.87
CA VAL A 168 -8.89 18.28 2.77
C VAL A 168 -10.05 18.31 3.78
N GLU A 169 -10.82 17.24 3.88
CA GLU A 169 -11.94 17.14 4.83
C GLU A 169 -11.49 17.14 6.31
N LEU A 170 -10.25 16.75 6.59
CA LEU A 170 -9.64 16.86 7.91
C LEU A 170 -9.07 18.26 8.19
N GLY A 171 -9.11 19.17 7.22
CA GLY A 171 -8.53 20.51 7.33
C GLY A 171 -7.02 20.56 7.04
N ALA A 172 -6.45 19.52 6.47
CA ALA A 172 -5.06 19.57 6.02
C ALA A 172 -4.98 20.40 4.72
N ASP A 173 -4.17 21.47 4.75
CA ASP A 173 -3.89 22.28 3.56
C ASP A 173 -2.81 21.61 2.71
N ALA A 174 -3.16 20.47 2.10
CA ALA A 174 -2.22 19.64 1.35
C ALA A 174 -2.92 18.59 0.49
N SER A 175 -2.27 18.17 -0.59
CA SER A 175 -2.67 17.00 -1.38
C SER A 175 -1.97 15.69 -0.95
N GLY A 176 -0.96 15.78 -0.12
CA GLY A 176 -0.17 14.63 0.34
C GLY A 176 1.16 15.03 0.96
N THR A 177 2.09 14.09 0.94
CA THR A 177 3.46 14.26 1.42
C THR A 177 4.45 13.96 0.29
N PRO A 178 5.74 14.29 0.43
CA PRO A 178 6.71 14.13 -0.66
C PRO A 178 6.93 12.69 -1.12
N THR A 179 6.64 11.69 -0.27
CA THR A 179 7.02 10.29 -0.51
C THR A 179 5.85 9.31 -0.45
N ASP A 180 4.63 9.80 -0.66
CA ASP A 180 3.44 8.94 -0.67
C ASP A 180 3.57 7.80 -1.68
N ALA A 181 3.15 6.61 -1.29
CA ALA A 181 3.13 5.46 -2.17
C ALA A 181 1.81 4.67 -2.08
N VAL A 182 1.43 4.11 -3.22
CA VAL A 182 0.21 3.32 -3.38
C VAL A 182 0.56 1.95 -3.94
N CYS A 183 -0.04 0.91 -3.38
CA CYS A 183 -0.07 -0.44 -3.92
C CYS A 183 -1.53 -0.89 -4.03
N VAL A 184 -1.97 -1.25 -5.23
CA VAL A 184 -3.29 -1.83 -5.49
C VAL A 184 -3.11 -3.25 -6.00
N ALA A 185 -3.75 -4.20 -5.34
CA ALA A 185 -3.69 -5.61 -5.64
C ALA A 185 -5.07 -6.15 -6.04
N ALA A 186 -5.09 -6.97 -7.07
CA ALA A 186 -6.28 -7.64 -7.58
C ALA A 186 -5.93 -9.08 -7.98
N PRO A 187 -6.87 -10.05 -7.94
CA PRO A 187 -6.63 -11.38 -8.45
C PRO A 187 -6.17 -11.34 -9.92
N THR A 188 -5.25 -12.22 -10.29
CA THR A 188 -4.91 -12.46 -11.70
C THR A 188 -6.14 -13.05 -12.41
N PRO A 189 -6.51 -12.56 -13.60
CA PRO A 189 -7.60 -13.15 -14.36
C PRO A 189 -7.34 -14.63 -14.62
N THR A 190 -8.29 -15.50 -14.29
CA THR A 190 -8.22 -16.91 -14.65
C THR A 190 -8.86 -17.08 -16.04
N GLY A 191 -8.04 -17.39 -17.05
CA GLY A 191 -8.50 -17.72 -18.40
C GLY A 191 -9.28 -19.05 -18.43
N PRO A 192 -10.04 -19.33 -19.51
CA PRO A 192 -10.63 -20.63 -19.74
C PRO A 192 -9.50 -21.66 -19.88
N GLY A 193 -9.28 -22.48 -18.83
CA GLY A 193 -8.21 -23.49 -18.75
C GLY A 193 -7.27 -23.38 -17.54
N ALA A 194 -7.32 -22.34 -16.75
CA ALA A 194 -6.58 -22.27 -15.48
C ALA A 194 -7.33 -23.09 -14.42
N GLY A 195 -6.65 -24.09 -13.83
CA GLY A 195 -7.23 -25.01 -12.86
C GLY A 195 -7.89 -24.30 -11.69
N ALA A 196 -9.03 -24.84 -11.26
CA ALA A 196 -9.84 -24.32 -10.18
C ALA A 196 -9.05 -24.26 -8.86
N GLY A 197 -8.46 -23.12 -8.58
CA GLY A 197 -8.10 -22.75 -7.22
C GLY A 197 -9.37 -22.43 -6.45
N THR A 198 -9.50 -22.95 -5.24
CA THR A 198 -10.64 -22.84 -4.33
C THR A 198 -10.86 -21.42 -3.81
N GLY A 199 -10.97 -20.42 -4.70
CA GLY A 199 -11.32 -19.05 -4.38
C GLY A 199 -12.73 -18.75 -4.85
N THR A 200 -13.62 -18.41 -3.93
CA THR A 200 -14.99 -17.94 -4.16
C THR A 200 -15.00 -16.55 -4.82
N GLY A 201 -14.37 -16.39 -5.98
CA GLY A 201 -14.36 -15.16 -6.78
C GLY A 201 -15.36 -15.25 -7.92
N ALA A 202 -16.48 -14.60 -7.78
CA ALA A 202 -17.44 -14.44 -8.86
C ALA A 202 -16.83 -13.57 -9.98
N GLY A 203 -16.74 -14.13 -11.19
CA GLY A 203 -16.44 -13.40 -12.42
C GLY A 203 -14.99 -13.54 -12.88
N THR A 204 -14.81 -14.33 -13.92
CA THR A 204 -13.51 -14.59 -14.54
C THR A 204 -13.01 -13.45 -15.41
N GLU A 205 -13.87 -12.50 -15.79
CA GLU A 205 -13.49 -11.38 -16.65
C GLU A 205 -12.94 -10.19 -15.84
N PRO A 206 -11.78 -9.64 -16.25
CA PRO A 206 -11.22 -8.46 -15.62
C PRO A 206 -12.12 -7.24 -15.77
N GLN A 207 -12.31 -6.49 -14.69
CA GLN A 207 -13.05 -5.24 -14.71
C GLN A 207 -12.29 -4.18 -15.51
N PRO A 208 -12.89 -3.52 -16.47
CA PRO A 208 -12.19 -2.55 -17.34
C PRO A 208 -12.04 -1.18 -16.69
N PHE A 209 -12.75 -0.89 -15.59
CA PHE A 209 -12.79 0.43 -14.96
C PHE A 209 -12.66 0.35 -13.45
N ALA A 210 -11.86 1.25 -12.88
CA ALA A 210 -11.73 1.46 -11.44
C ALA A 210 -11.75 2.95 -11.04
N GLY A 211 -12.32 3.81 -11.90
CA GLY A 211 -12.56 5.22 -11.59
C GLY A 211 -13.66 5.41 -10.52
N PRO A 212 -13.76 6.60 -9.90
CA PRO A 212 -14.63 6.83 -8.72
C PRO A 212 -16.12 6.56 -8.93
N ARG A 213 -16.58 6.49 -10.19
CA ARG A 213 -17.97 6.21 -10.54
C ARG A 213 -18.24 4.78 -11.03
N SER A 214 -17.20 3.96 -11.19
CA SER A 214 -17.36 2.52 -11.42
C SER A 214 -17.70 1.81 -10.11
N LEU A 215 -18.28 0.61 -10.17
CA LEU A 215 -18.64 -0.14 -8.98
C LEU A 215 -17.43 -0.35 -8.04
N TRP A 216 -16.33 -0.84 -8.60
CA TRP A 216 -15.15 -1.19 -7.82
C TRP A 216 -14.28 0.03 -7.46
N GLY A 217 -14.21 1.03 -8.34
CA GLY A 217 -13.55 2.29 -8.05
C GLY A 217 -14.24 3.09 -6.96
N ALA A 218 -15.58 3.12 -6.94
CA ALA A 218 -16.33 3.76 -5.85
C ALA A 218 -16.09 3.09 -4.49
N ARG A 219 -16.03 1.75 -4.45
CA ARG A 219 -15.72 0.99 -3.23
C ARG A 219 -14.27 1.23 -2.78
N LEU A 220 -13.33 1.20 -3.73
CA LEU A 220 -11.93 1.51 -3.48
C LEU A 220 -11.79 2.92 -2.88
N ALA A 221 -12.43 3.91 -3.49
CA ALA A 221 -12.39 5.29 -3.01
C ALA A 221 -12.88 5.41 -1.56
N ARG A 222 -14.02 4.78 -1.21
CA ARG A 222 -14.54 4.82 0.16
C ARG A 222 -13.66 4.09 1.16
N ALA A 223 -13.10 2.93 0.81
CA ALA A 223 -12.17 2.22 1.67
C ALA A 223 -10.90 3.03 1.92
N VAL A 224 -10.28 3.59 0.88
CA VAL A 224 -9.06 4.43 1.00
C VAL A 224 -9.37 5.71 1.78
N HIS A 225 -10.47 6.39 1.46
CA HIS A 225 -10.89 7.60 2.17
C HIS A 225 -11.07 7.34 3.67
N GLY A 226 -11.83 6.28 4.03
CA GLY A 226 -12.06 5.92 5.43
C GLY A 226 -10.78 5.59 6.19
N ALA A 227 -9.91 4.76 5.59
CA ALA A 227 -8.62 4.39 6.19
C ALA A 227 -7.69 5.60 6.33
N THR A 228 -7.64 6.50 5.32
CA THR A 228 -6.82 7.71 5.35
C THR A 228 -7.31 8.68 6.42
N ARG A 229 -8.62 8.94 6.50
CA ARG A 229 -9.18 9.77 7.58
C ARG A 229 -8.81 9.23 8.95
N ALA A 230 -8.96 7.93 9.16
CA ALA A 230 -8.62 7.30 10.43
C ALA A 230 -7.11 7.35 10.74
N ALA A 231 -6.25 7.21 9.73
CA ALA A 231 -4.79 7.26 9.89
C ALA A 231 -4.28 8.68 10.15
N CYS A 232 -4.94 9.71 9.61
CA CYS A 232 -4.57 11.11 9.77
C CYS A 232 -5.31 11.82 10.92
N ALA A 233 -6.32 11.18 11.52
CA ALA A 233 -7.04 11.75 12.66
C ALA A 233 -6.09 12.05 13.82
N GLY A 234 -6.11 13.30 14.31
CA GLY A 234 -5.20 13.76 15.37
C GLY A 234 -3.77 14.14 14.92
N LEU A 235 -3.43 13.94 13.63
CA LEU A 235 -2.16 14.40 13.06
C LEU A 235 -2.28 15.78 12.40
N VAL A 236 -3.49 16.20 12.06
CA VAL A 236 -3.79 17.54 11.57
C VAL A 236 -4.07 18.40 12.81
N THR A 237 -3.13 19.27 13.15
CA THR A 237 -3.37 20.37 14.11
C THR A 237 -4.03 21.52 13.37
N PRO A 238 -5.05 22.17 13.97
CA PRO A 238 -5.71 23.35 13.39
C PRO A 238 -4.73 24.47 13.08
#